data_3e6d866ab01b51111eeb9da9dffec6ec
#
_entry.id   3e6d866ab01b51111eeb9da9dffec6ec
#
_cell.length_a   1.000
_cell.length_b   1.000
_cell.length_c   1.000
_cell.angle_alpha   90.00
_cell.angle_beta   90.00
_cell.angle_gamma   90.00
#
_symmetry.space_group_name_H-M   'P 1'
#
loop_
_entity.id
_entity.type
_entity.pdbx_description
1 polymer ?
#
loop_
_entity_poly.entity_id
_entity_poly.type
_entity_poly.pdbx_seq_one_letter_code
_entity_poly.pdbx_strand_id
1 'polypeptide(L)'
;MNELEQNSASTITISLCMIVKNEAATIERCLRSVASATDEIIIVDTGSTDQTKELVRQFTDKIYDFPWIDDFAAARNAAFSHASQEYILWLDADDVLLPNDLQKLLLLKQNADGTVDAYTMNYNVSFDEGGNVVSTLGRNRLVKRSKNFQWIGPVHEYLEVGGKVNSTDISVTHKKENYDTCDRNLTIYENRLAKGEDFSPRDLYYYANELNDHQRYEKAIEYYQKALDTQLCWVEDNISACGKMADCYSALNDDQNKLKYTYLSFSYDTPRAEFCCRLGYHFLGLKKYQQAIFWYTLAINLQKPKDPLAMLNNACWTWLPHIQLCVCYSNIGEIQLAIEHNKIAESYIPNHPSILHNNSYFAQVLSSSS
;
A
#
# COMPACT_ATOMS: atom_id res chain seq x y z
N MET A 1 21.25 32.98 40.91
CA MET A 1 19.88 32.92 40.32
C MET A 1 20.06 32.33 38.94
N ASN A 2 19.83 31.03 38.80
CA ASN A 2 19.83 30.37 37.50
C ASN A 2 18.38 30.35 37.03
N GLU A 3 18.10 31.15 36.04
CA GLU A 3 16.85 31.06 35.26
C GLU A 3 16.92 29.77 34.46
N LEU A 4 16.20 28.77 34.91
CA LEU A 4 15.78 27.61 34.09
C LEU A 4 14.79 28.17 33.07
N GLU A 5 15.26 28.53 31.87
CA GLU A 5 14.40 28.66 30.72
C GLU A 5 13.63 27.39 30.55
N GLN A 6 12.37 27.34 30.98
CA GLN A 6 11.42 26.37 30.56
C GLN A 6 11.22 26.57 29.06
N ASN A 7 11.92 25.75 28.26
CA ASN A 7 11.55 25.53 26.87
C ASN A 7 10.14 24.96 26.87
N SER A 8 9.13 25.80 26.80
CA SER A 8 7.78 25.37 26.46
C SER A 8 7.84 24.85 25.03
N ALA A 9 7.93 23.52 24.88
CA ALA A 9 7.77 22.89 23.56
C ALA A 9 6.45 23.43 22.99
N SER A 10 6.55 24.22 21.92
CA SER A 10 5.36 24.79 21.28
C SER A 10 4.63 23.64 20.59
N THR A 11 3.45 23.32 21.06
CA THR A 11 2.57 22.33 20.44
C THR A 11 2.26 22.78 19.01
N ILE A 12 2.56 21.97 18.01
CA ILE A 12 2.21 22.28 16.61
C ILE A 12 0.70 22.28 16.43
N THR A 13 0.20 23.07 15.48
CA THR A 13 -1.22 23.12 15.14
C THR A 13 -1.48 22.44 13.80
N ILE A 14 -2.65 21.75 13.67
CA ILE A 14 -2.95 20.84 12.57
C ILE A 14 -4.31 21.17 11.94
N SER A 15 -4.32 21.45 10.61
CA SER A 15 -5.50 21.43 9.77
C SER A 15 -5.72 20.02 9.21
N LEU A 16 -6.83 19.39 9.46
CA LEU A 16 -7.27 18.22 8.69
C LEU A 16 -7.89 18.69 7.38
N CYS A 17 -7.38 18.22 6.24
CA CYS A 17 -7.90 18.50 4.92
C CYS A 17 -8.39 17.21 4.26
N MET A 18 -9.63 17.20 3.80
CA MET A 18 -10.24 16.04 3.15
C MET A 18 -11.02 16.47 1.90
N ILE A 19 -11.06 15.58 0.91
CA ILE A 19 -12.00 15.63 -0.20
C ILE A 19 -13.04 14.53 -0.02
N VAL A 20 -14.30 14.81 -0.28
CA VAL A 20 -15.39 13.85 -0.06
C VAL A 20 -16.38 13.83 -1.21
N LYS A 21 -17.02 12.68 -1.46
CA LYS A 21 -18.17 12.53 -2.34
C LYS A 21 -18.96 11.28 -1.97
N ASN A 22 -20.20 11.45 -1.49
CA ASN A 22 -21.10 10.36 -1.12
C ASN A 22 -20.49 9.39 -0.09
N GLU A 23 -20.01 9.94 1.03
CA GLU A 23 -19.30 9.22 2.08
C GLU A 23 -20.12 9.16 3.39
N ALA A 24 -21.44 9.24 3.32
CA ALA A 24 -22.31 9.25 4.50
C ALA A 24 -22.12 8.02 5.41
N ALA A 25 -21.73 6.87 4.85
CA ALA A 25 -21.50 5.64 5.62
C ALA A 25 -20.20 5.68 6.45
N THR A 26 -19.18 6.43 6.02
CA THR A 26 -17.81 6.33 6.53
C THR A 26 -17.31 7.61 7.21
N ILE A 27 -17.73 8.78 6.73
CA ILE A 27 -17.17 10.08 7.10
C ILE A 27 -17.24 10.38 8.61
N GLU A 28 -18.35 10.04 9.27
CA GLU A 28 -18.51 10.31 10.72
C GLU A 28 -17.50 9.49 11.54
N ARG A 29 -17.28 8.23 11.18
CA ARG A 29 -16.29 7.35 11.82
C ARG A 29 -14.88 7.90 11.64
N CYS A 30 -14.52 8.36 10.43
CA CYS A 30 -13.23 8.98 10.14
C CYS A 30 -13.02 10.22 11.02
N LEU A 31 -13.93 11.19 10.97
CA LEU A 31 -13.82 12.45 11.70
C LEU A 31 -13.74 12.23 13.21
N ARG A 32 -14.57 11.35 13.79
CA ARG A 32 -14.52 11.00 15.22
C ARG A 32 -13.16 10.42 15.62
N SER A 33 -12.48 9.68 14.75
CA SER A 33 -11.20 9.05 15.05
C SER A 33 -10.03 10.03 15.15
N VAL A 34 -10.16 11.26 14.61
CA VAL A 34 -9.03 12.20 14.48
C VAL A 34 -9.32 13.60 15.03
N ALA A 35 -10.58 13.97 15.24
CA ALA A 35 -10.99 15.33 15.60
C ALA A 35 -10.25 15.89 16.81
N SER A 36 -9.97 15.07 17.84
CA SER A 36 -9.28 15.53 19.05
C SER A 36 -7.80 15.90 18.84
N ALA A 37 -7.19 15.44 17.74
CA ALA A 37 -5.81 15.77 17.40
C ALA A 37 -5.69 16.98 16.45
N THR A 38 -6.80 17.47 15.88
CA THR A 38 -6.82 18.56 14.90
C THR A 38 -7.37 19.86 15.50
N ASP A 39 -6.84 20.99 15.04
CA ASP A 39 -7.27 22.34 15.47
C ASP A 39 -8.21 22.97 14.44
N GLU A 40 -8.27 22.39 13.25
CA GLU A 40 -9.09 22.83 12.14
C GLU A 40 -9.47 21.62 11.29
N ILE A 41 -10.72 21.59 10.80
CA ILE A 41 -11.21 20.56 9.86
C ILE A 41 -11.73 21.29 8.62
N ILE A 42 -11.20 20.93 7.45
CA ILE A 42 -11.55 21.48 6.15
C ILE A 42 -12.02 20.35 5.26
N ILE A 43 -13.23 20.47 4.76
CA ILE A 43 -13.84 19.50 3.86
C ILE A 43 -14.13 20.17 2.51
N VAL A 44 -13.60 19.56 1.45
CA VAL A 44 -13.93 19.92 0.08
C VAL A 44 -14.86 18.85 -0.48
N ASP A 45 -16.11 19.23 -0.70
CA ASP A 45 -17.15 18.36 -1.26
C ASP A 45 -17.11 18.43 -2.79
N THR A 46 -16.93 17.30 -3.44
CA THR A 46 -16.82 17.19 -4.90
C THR A 46 -18.16 16.80 -5.57
N GLY A 47 -19.27 17.11 -4.90
CA GLY A 47 -20.62 16.92 -5.43
C GLY A 47 -21.35 15.75 -4.79
N SER A 48 -21.41 15.71 -3.44
CA SER A 48 -22.23 14.74 -2.70
C SER A 48 -23.73 15.00 -2.91
N THR A 49 -24.47 13.90 -3.03
CA THR A 49 -25.93 13.89 -3.18
C THR A 49 -26.64 13.16 -2.03
N ASP A 50 -25.84 12.59 -1.12
CA ASP A 50 -26.28 11.91 0.10
C ASP A 50 -26.15 12.82 1.35
N GLN A 51 -26.22 12.24 2.54
CA GLN A 51 -26.15 12.98 3.82
C GLN A 51 -24.72 13.37 4.24
N THR A 52 -23.72 13.24 3.37
CA THR A 52 -22.31 13.52 3.72
C THR A 52 -22.14 14.92 4.32
N LYS A 53 -22.67 15.96 3.69
CA LYS A 53 -22.56 17.35 4.17
C LYS A 53 -23.24 17.59 5.52
N GLU A 54 -24.39 16.97 5.76
CA GLU A 54 -25.12 17.06 7.02
C GLU A 54 -24.32 16.44 8.18
N LEU A 55 -23.69 15.30 7.94
CA LEU A 55 -22.85 14.63 8.92
C LEU A 55 -21.58 15.44 9.23
N VAL A 56 -20.94 15.99 8.20
CA VAL A 56 -19.73 16.82 8.35
C VAL A 56 -20.01 18.10 9.17
N ARG A 57 -21.19 18.72 9.05
CA ARG A 57 -21.57 19.93 9.82
C ARG A 57 -21.57 19.73 11.34
N GLN A 58 -21.60 18.50 11.82
CA GLN A 58 -21.44 18.22 13.25
C GLN A 58 -20.02 18.44 13.76
N PHE A 59 -19.02 18.56 12.86
CA PHE A 59 -17.61 18.70 13.18
C PHE A 59 -17.02 20.04 12.75
N THR A 60 -17.51 20.62 11.66
CA THR A 60 -17.00 21.88 11.10
C THR A 60 -18.01 22.58 10.19
N ASP A 61 -17.91 23.92 10.17
CA ASP A 61 -18.60 24.77 9.17
C ASP A 61 -17.74 25.06 7.93
N LYS A 62 -16.46 24.62 7.92
CA LYS A 62 -15.51 24.84 6.81
C LYS A 62 -15.69 23.78 5.74
N ILE A 63 -16.82 23.84 5.07
CA ILE A 63 -17.20 22.97 3.96
C ILE A 63 -17.24 23.81 2.68
N TYR A 64 -16.44 23.41 1.69
CA TYR A 64 -16.30 24.10 0.42
C TYR A 64 -16.72 23.19 -0.71
N ASP A 65 -17.53 23.72 -1.64
CA ASP A 65 -17.93 22.99 -2.84
C ASP A 65 -16.83 23.11 -3.92
N PHE A 66 -16.49 21.99 -4.54
CA PHE A 66 -15.56 21.91 -5.65
C PHE A 66 -16.22 21.14 -6.80
N PRO A 67 -16.51 21.81 -7.95
CA PRO A 67 -17.05 21.10 -9.12
C PRO A 67 -16.07 20.02 -9.56
N TRP A 68 -16.56 18.78 -9.67
CA TRP A 68 -15.70 17.67 -10.09
C TRP A 68 -15.25 17.84 -11.54
N ILE A 69 -13.96 17.81 -11.77
CA ILE A 69 -13.30 18.01 -13.07
C ILE A 69 -12.45 16.81 -13.50
N ASP A 70 -12.69 15.62 -12.96
CA ASP A 70 -11.91 14.41 -13.20
C ASP A 70 -10.42 14.52 -12.75
N ASP A 71 -10.18 15.29 -11.68
CA ASP A 71 -8.84 15.55 -11.16
C ASP A 71 -8.83 15.58 -9.62
N PHE A 72 -8.30 14.50 -9.02
CA PHE A 72 -8.17 14.37 -7.58
C PHE A 72 -7.13 15.33 -7.00
N ALA A 73 -5.99 15.54 -7.69
CA ALA A 73 -4.96 16.46 -7.21
C ALA A 73 -5.49 17.89 -7.13
N ALA A 74 -6.28 18.33 -8.12
CA ALA A 74 -6.90 19.66 -8.09
C ALA A 74 -7.84 19.83 -6.89
N ALA A 75 -8.67 18.82 -6.59
CA ALA A 75 -9.56 18.85 -5.43
C ALA A 75 -8.79 18.87 -4.11
N ARG A 76 -7.71 18.05 -3.97
CA ARG A 76 -6.86 18.05 -2.77
C ARG A 76 -6.07 19.33 -2.60
N ASN A 77 -5.56 19.93 -3.68
CA ASN A 77 -4.90 21.22 -3.65
C ASN A 77 -5.87 22.32 -3.24
N ALA A 78 -7.12 22.29 -3.70
CA ALA A 78 -8.17 23.17 -3.22
C ALA A 78 -8.40 23.02 -1.71
N ALA A 79 -8.48 21.79 -1.17
CA ALA A 79 -8.59 21.57 0.27
C ALA A 79 -7.37 22.14 1.03
N PHE A 80 -6.15 21.92 0.54
CA PHE A 80 -4.92 22.44 1.15
C PHE A 80 -4.86 23.97 1.16
N SER A 81 -5.41 24.64 0.13
CA SER A 81 -5.42 26.09 0.02
C SER A 81 -6.26 26.78 1.12
N HIS A 82 -7.23 26.07 1.70
CA HIS A 82 -8.05 26.57 2.81
C HIS A 82 -7.43 26.35 4.19
N ALA A 83 -6.34 25.57 4.30
CA ALA A 83 -5.67 25.31 5.56
C ALA A 83 -5.04 26.54 6.17
N SER A 84 -5.21 26.75 7.50
CA SER A 84 -4.65 27.89 8.20
C SER A 84 -3.64 27.52 9.29
N GLN A 85 -3.60 26.26 9.73
CA GLN A 85 -2.72 25.81 10.80
C GLN A 85 -1.28 25.59 10.32
N GLU A 86 -0.36 25.27 11.23
CA GLU A 86 1.07 25.10 10.93
C GLU A 86 1.33 23.87 10.05
N TYR A 87 0.62 22.78 10.32
CA TYR A 87 0.70 21.54 9.54
C TYR A 87 -0.65 21.18 8.94
N ILE A 88 -0.61 20.45 7.83
CA ILE A 88 -1.77 19.86 7.17
C ILE A 88 -1.69 18.35 7.33
N LEU A 89 -2.71 17.75 7.94
CA LEU A 89 -2.99 16.32 7.92
C LEU A 89 -4.05 16.07 6.84
N TRP A 90 -3.90 15.01 6.06
CA TRP A 90 -4.92 14.60 5.11
C TRP A 90 -5.33 13.14 5.33
N LEU A 91 -6.62 12.88 5.16
CA LEU A 91 -7.22 11.54 5.25
C LEU A 91 -8.27 11.40 4.14
N ASP A 92 -8.55 10.15 3.76
CA ASP A 92 -9.71 9.78 2.98
C ASP A 92 -10.90 9.49 3.92
N ALA A 93 -12.13 9.57 3.42
CA ALA A 93 -13.33 9.47 4.26
C ALA A 93 -13.52 8.07 4.89
N ASP A 94 -12.91 7.05 4.33
CA ASP A 94 -12.90 5.67 4.82
C ASP A 94 -11.65 5.31 5.64
N ASP A 95 -10.76 6.29 5.90
CA ASP A 95 -9.62 6.14 6.80
C ASP A 95 -10.01 6.33 8.27
N VAL A 96 -9.29 5.66 9.16
CA VAL A 96 -9.42 5.85 10.61
C VAL A 96 -8.06 5.80 11.30
N LEU A 97 -7.90 6.60 12.37
CA LEU A 97 -6.85 6.38 13.35
C LEU A 97 -7.40 5.50 14.48
N LEU A 98 -6.75 4.37 14.71
CA LEU A 98 -7.09 3.53 15.86
C LEU A 98 -6.65 4.23 17.17
N PRO A 99 -7.24 3.90 18.33
CA PRO A 99 -6.98 4.62 19.59
C PRO A 99 -5.49 4.77 19.93
N ASN A 100 -4.68 3.74 19.72
CA ASN A 100 -3.24 3.80 19.97
C ASN A 100 -2.52 4.77 19.00
N ASP A 101 -2.92 4.80 17.75
CA ASP A 101 -2.32 5.68 16.74
C ASP A 101 -2.76 7.12 16.92
N LEU A 102 -4.00 7.35 17.37
CA LEU A 102 -4.45 8.68 17.82
C LEU A 102 -3.59 9.20 18.99
N GLN A 103 -3.30 8.36 19.99
CA GLN A 103 -2.41 8.75 21.10
C GLN A 103 -1.01 9.11 20.62
N LYS A 104 -0.45 8.35 19.68
CA LYS A 104 0.85 8.66 19.08
C LYS A 104 0.82 9.99 18.32
N LEU A 105 -0.26 10.27 17.59
CA LEU A 105 -0.42 11.55 16.89
C LEU A 105 -0.52 12.73 17.87
N LEU A 106 -1.24 12.58 18.97
CA LEU A 106 -1.32 13.58 20.03
C LEU A 106 0.06 13.83 20.68
N LEU A 107 0.84 12.77 20.92
CA LEU A 107 2.21 12.89 21.42
C LEU A 107 3.14 13.57 20.40
N LEU A 108 3.02 13.23 19.12
CA LEU A 108 3.76 13.91 18.05
C LEU A 108 3.42 15.39 18.03
N LYS A 109 2.13 15.74 18.09
CA LYS A 109 1.65 17.13 18.12
C LYS A 109 2.26 17.93 19.28
N GLN A 110 2.37 17.33 20.46
CA GLN A 110 2.91 17.96 21.65
C GLN A 110 4.44 18.12 21.63
N ASN A 111 5.17 17.20 20.98
CA ASN A 111 6.63 17.12 21.05
C ASN A 111 7.34 17.57 19.78
N ALA A 112 6.62 17.85 18.70
CA ALA A 112 7.21 18.31 17.46
C ALA A 112 7.72 19.77 17.61
N ASP A 113 8.97 19.98 17.19
CA ASP A 113 9.64 21.27 17.28
C ASP A 113 9.42 22.19 16.07
N GLY A 114 8.55 21.79 15.15
CA GLY A 114 8.27 22.53 13.93
C GLY A 114 9.42 22.54 12.89
N THR A 115 10.50 21.79 13.10
CA THR A 115 11.64 21.77 12.15
C THR A 115 11.49 20.75 11.04
N VAL A 116 10.59 19.78 11.19
CA VAL A 116 10.31 18.70 10.21
C VAL A 116 9.35 19.20 9.15
N ASP A 117 9.65 18.96 7.88
CA ASP A 117 8.84 19.43 6.76
C ASP A 117 7.68 18.49 6.42
N ALA A 118 7.88 17.17 6.64
CA ALA A 118 6.83 16.17 6.46
C ALA A 118 7.04 14.96 7.37
N TYR A 119 5.93 14.33 7.78
CA TYR A 119 5.94 13.08 8.50
C TYR A 119 5.26 12.00 7.66
N THR A 120 5.98 10.88 7.48
CA THR A 120 5.44 9.67 6.85
C THR A 120 4.78 8.80 7.92
N MET A 121 3.58 8.33 7.63
CA MET A 121 2.82 7.40 8.47
C MET A 121 2.58 6.10 7.71
N ASN A 122 2.40 5.00 8.44
CA ASN A 122 1.99 3.73 7.87
C ASN A 122 0.54 3.82 7.38
N TYR A 123 0.25 3.23 6.24
CA TYR A 123 -1.09 3.08 5.71
C TYR A 123 -1.43 1.60 5.59
N ASN A 124 -2.27 1.10 6.48
CA ASN A 124 -2.71 -0.29 6.52
C ASN A 124 -3.88 -0.48 5.56
N VAL A 125 -3.65 -1.20 4.46
CA VAL A 125 -4.61 -1.29 3.34
C VAL A 125 -5.32 -2.64 3.24
N SER A 126 -4.75 -3.72 3.79
CA SER A 126 -5.40 -5.03 3.79
C SER A 126 -5.14 -5.81 5.08
N PHE A 127 -6.09 -6.69 5.41
CA PHE A 127 -6.12 -7.44 6.65
C PHE A 127 -6.47 -8.91 6.35
N ASP A 128 -5.96 -9.84 7.17
CA ASP A 128 -6.38 -11.23 7.16
C ASP A 128 -7.73 -11.42 7.89
N GLU A 129 -8.24 -12.65 7.90
CA GLU A 129 -9.49 -13.01 8.59
C GLU A 129 -9.42 -12.79 10.12
N GLY A 130 -8.23 -12.75 10.70
CA GLY A 130 -7.97 -12.47 12.11
C GLY A 130 -7.86 -10.97 12.41
N GLY A 131 -7.92 -10.10 11.39
CA GLY A 131 -7.75 -8.65 11.53
C GLY A 131 -6.28 -8.20 11.62
N ASN A 132 -5.31 -9.08 11.34
CA ASN A 132 -3.90 -8.71 11.29
C ASN A 132 -3.58 -8.00 9.97
N VAL A 133 -2.70 -7.00 10.02
CA VAL A 133 -2.28 -6.25 8.84
C VAL A 133 -1.47 -7.14 7.89
N VAL A 134 -1.96 -7.35 6.67
CA VAL A 134 -1.28 -8.10 5.62
C VAL A 134 -0.43 -7.18 4.74
N SER A 135 -0.97 -5.99 4.39
CA SER A 135 -0.29 -5.02 3.53
C SER A 135 -0.30 -3.64 4.14
N THR A 136 0.87 -3.00 4.14
CA THR A 136 1.07 -1.62 4.58
C THR A 136 2.02 -0.91 3.64
N LEU A 137 1.84 0.41 3.50
CA LEU A 137 2.76 1.27 2.74
C LEU A 137 2.92 2.60 3.47
N GLY A 138 4.04 3.29 3.25
CA GLY A 138 4.26 4.62 3.78
C GLY A 138 3.48 5.68 2.99
N ARG A 139 2.95 6.68 3.69
CA ARG A 139 2.33 7.87 3.09
C ARG A 139 2.77 9.13 3.82
N ASN A 140 3.11 10.17 3.09
CA ASN A 140 3.36 11.49 3.66
C ASN A 140 2.02 12.10 4.06
N ARG A 141 1.64 11.95 5.34
CA ARG A 141 0.29 12.29 5.83
C ARG A 141 0.22 13.63 6.56
N LEU A 142 1.29 14.04 7.25
CA LEU A 142 1.34 15.30 7.98
C LEU A 142 2.45 16.15 7.39
N VAL A 143 2.12 17.30 6.81
CA VAL A 143 3.06 18.13 6.07
C VAL A 143 3.00 19.60 6.50
N LYS A 144 4.14 20.26 6.50
CA LYS A 144 4.25 21.66 6.91
C LYS A 144 3.61 22.57 5.87
N ARG A 145 2.56 23.33 6.28
CA ARG A 145 1.78 24.20 5.37
C ARG A 145 2.65 25.24 4.66
N SER A 146 3.61 25.84 5.36
CA SER A 146 4.47 26.89 4.78
C SER A 146 5.38 26.40 3.64
N LYS A 147 5.52 25.09 3.45
CA LYS A 147 6.26 24.51 2.32
C LYS A 147 5.46 24.46 1.03
N ASN A 148 4.14 24.65 1.11
CA ASN A 148 3.25 24.70 -0.03
C ASN A 148 3.39 23.47 -0.95
N PHE A 149 3.52 22.28 -0.36
CA PHE A 149 3.58 21.02 -1.10
C PHE A 149 2.31 20.82 -1.91
N GLN A 150 2.46 20.31 -3.14
CA GLN A 150 1.37 20.15 -4.09
C GLN A 150 1.06 18.68 -4.36
N TRP A 151 -0.21 18.39 -4.54
CA TRP A 151 -0.66 17.14 -5.11
C TRP A 151 -0.50 17.17 -6.62
N ILE A 152 0.00 16.07 -7.19
CA ILE A 152 0.31 15.93 -8.61
C ILE A 152 -0.36 14.68 -9.17
N GLY A 153 -0.94 14.82 -10.37
CA GLY A 153 -1.62 13.76 -11.09
C GLY A 153 -3.13 13.72 -10.84
N PRO A 154 -3.95 13.64 -11.90
CA PRO A 154 -5.41 13.65 -11.77
C PRO A 154 -5.98 12.37 -11.16
N VAL A 155 -5.27 11.24 -11.30
CA VAL A 155 -5.61 9.93 -10.74
C VAL A 155 -4.33 9.30 -10.18
N HIS A 156 -4.44 8.53 -9.09
CA HIS A 156 -3.29 8.00 -8.35
C HIS A 156 -2.30 9.11 -8.00
N GLU A 157 -2.87 10.22 -7.58
CA GLU A 157 -2.14 11.42 -7.22
C GLU A 157 -1.18 11.16 -6.06
N TYR A 158 -0.09 11.88 -6.06
CA TYR A 158 0.88 11.86 -4.97
C TYR A 158 1.15 13.27 -4.45
N LEU A 159 1.45 13.37 -3.17
CA LEU A 159 1.89 14.60 -2.57
C LEU A 159 3.40 14.73 -2.75
N GLU A 160 3.83 15.71 -3.54
CA GLU A 160 5.24 15.98 -3.75
C GLU A 160 5.83 16.68 -2.52
N VAL A 161 6.66 15.96 -1.78
CA VAL A 161 7.30 16.48 -0.56
C VAL A 161 8.80 16.51 -0.70
N GLY A 162 9.44 17.43 0.03
CA GLY A 162 10.88 17.54 0.07
C GLY A 162 11.36 18.13 1.40
N GLY A 163 12.66 18.30 1.56
CA GLY A 163 13.25 18.79 2.79
C GLY A 163 13.42 17.70 3.86
N LYS A 164 13.22 18.05 5.13
CA LYS A 164 13.37 17.13 6.25
C LYS A 164 12.11 16.28 6.43
N VAL A 165 12.17 15.01 6.03
CA VAL A 165 11.08 14.05 6.16
C VAL A 165 11.42 13.03 7.25
N ASN A 166 10.53 12.85 8.22
CA ASN A 166 10.67 11.87 9.28
C ASN A 166 9.59 10.78 9.18
N SER A 167 10.00 9.51 9.27
CA SER A 167 9.06 8.41 9.39
C SER A 167 8.57 8.28 10.84
N THR A 168 7.31 7.91 11.00
CA THR A 168 6.68 7.64 12.29
C THR A 168 6.17 6.21 12.37
N ASP A 169 5.85 5.75 13.57
CA ASP A 169 5.17 4.48 13.82
C ASP A 169 3.64 4.62 13.93
N ILE A 170 3.11 5.79 13.56
CA ILE A 170 1.67 6.07 13.48
C ILE A 170 1.10 5.36 12.27
N SER A 171 -0.03 4.67 12.46
CA SER A 171 -0.73 4.00 11.37
C SER A 171 -2.10 4.63 11.12
N VAL A 172 -2.39 4.91 9.85
CA VAL A 172 -3.73 5.19 9.34
C VAL A 172 -4.29 3.89 8.79
N THR A 173 -5.48 3.51 9.19
CA THR A 173 -6.12 2.25 8.80
C THR A 173 -7.23 2.51 7.80
N HIS A 174 -7.12 1.91 6.61
CA HIS A 174 -8.16 1.93 5.59
C HIS A 174 -9.29 0.96 5.97
N LYS A 175 -10.50 1.47 6.13
CA LYS A 175 -11.71 0.70 6.48
C LYS A 175 -12.79 0.87 5.43
N LYS A 176 -12.51 0.37 4.22
CA LYS A 176 -13.46 0.37 3.13
C LYS A 176 -14.60 -0.62 3.42
N GLU A 177 -15.84 -0.20 3.15
CA GLU A 177 -17.03 -1.06 3.35
C GLU A 177 -17.41 -1.83 2.07
N ASN A 178 -17.08 -1.30 0.88
CA ASN A 178 -17.37 -1.92 -0.40
C ASN A 178 -16.11 -2.06 -1.24
N TYR A 179 -15.85 -3.26 -1.75
CA TYR A 179 -14.67 -3.58 -2.58
C TYR A 179 -14.99 -3.64 -4.09
N ASP A 180 -16.10 -3.02 -4.52
CA ASP A 180 -16.43 -3.02 -5.94
C ASP A 180 -15.37 -2.23 -6.74
N THR A 181 -14.89 -2.83 -7.82
CA THR A 181 -14.05 -2.15 -8.81
C THR A 181 -14.83 -1.00 -9.41
N CYS A 182 -14.39 0.21 -9.16
CA CYS A 182 -15.03 1.40 -9.70
C CYS A 182 -14.35 1.77 -11.03
N ASP A 183 -15.13 1.82 -12.12
CA ASP A 183 -14.62 2.21 -13.45
C ASP A 183 -14.18 3.67 -13.55
N ARG A 184 -14.34 4.46 -12.48
CA ARG A 184 -14.05 5.90 -12.46
C ARG A 184 -12.63 6.22 -12.91
N ASN A 185 -11.63 5.57 -12.30
CA ASN A 185 -10.22 5.86 -12.60
C ASN A 185 -9.90 5.49 -14.05
N LEU A 186 -10.34 4.31 -14.49
CA LEU A 186 -10.19 3.87 -15.87
C LEU A 186 -10.83 4.86 -16.85
N THR A 187 -12.05 5.32 -16.54
CA THR A 187 -12.77 6.31 -17.36
C THR A 187 -12.01 7.64 -17.45
N ILE A 188 -11.43 8.12 -16.34
CA ILE A 188 -10.63 9.35 -16.35
C ILE A 188 -9.43 9.19 -17.30
N TYR A 189 -8.69 8.09 -17.21
CA TYR A 189 -7.56 7.82 -18.12
C TYR A 189 -8.01 7.71 -19.58
N GLU A 190 -9.10 7.00 -19.87
CA GLU A 190 -9.63 6.88 -21.24
C GLU A 190 -10.09 8.22 -21.80
N ASN A 191 -10.73 9.07 -20.99
CA ASN A 191 -11.11 10.43 -21.37
C ASN A 191 -9.90 11.31 -21.69
N ARG A 192 -8.81 11.22 -20.92
CA ARG A 192 -7.56 11.94 -21.15
C ARG A 192 -6.91 11.51 -22.47
N LEU A 193 -6.86 10.21 -22.74
CA LEU A 193 -6.35 9.67 -24.02
C LEU A 193 -7.21 10.15 -25.21
N ALA A 194 -8.55 10.15 -25.05
CA ALA A 194 -9.46 10.63 -26.11
C ALA A 194 -9.28 12.13 -26.42
N LYS A 195 -8.81 12.92 -25.45
CA LYS A 195 -8.43 14.33 -25.64
C LYS A 195 -7.04 14.50 -26.26
N GLY A 196 -6.29 13.42 -26.47
CA GLY A 196 -4.94 13.46 -27.02
C GLY A 196 -3.87 13.88 -26.00
N GLU A 197 -4.12 13.70 -24.71
CA GLU A 197 -3.13 14.01 -23.67
C GLU A 197 -2.00 12.97 -23.67
N ASP A 198 -0.76 13.44 -23.60
CA ASP A 198 0.41 12.59 -23.39
C ASP A 198 0.48 12.14 -21.94
N PHE A 199 0.68 10.84 -21.73
CA PHE A 199 0.81 10.28 -20.40
C PHE A 199 2.25 10.37 -19.88
N SER A 200 2.41 10.86 -18.66
CA SER A 200 3.66 10.76 -17.92
C SER A 200 4.04 9.29 -17.69
N PRO A 201 5.31 8.97 -17.38
CA PRO A 201 5.71 7.60 -17.01
C PRO A 201 4.84 7.00 -15.89
N ARG A 202 4.47 7.83 -14.91
CA ARG A 202 3.56 7.45 -13.82
C ARG A 202 2.14 7.17 -14.32
N ASP A 203 1.58 8.02 -15.19
CA ASP A 203 0.26 7.78 -15.78
C ASP A 203 0.21 6.48 -16.58
N LEU A 204 1.27 6.18 -17.38
CA LEU A 204 1.38 4.93 -18.13
C LEU A 204 1.30 3.71 -17.21
N TYR A 205 2.06 3.73 -16.11
CA TYR A 205 2.09 2.66 -15.12
C TYR A 205 0.72 2.48 -14.43
N TYR A 206 0.12 3.57 -13.95
CA TYR A 206 -1.16 3.47 -13.23
C TYR A 206 -2.34 3.18 -14.16
N TYR A 207 -2.33 3.67 -15.39
CA TYR A 207 -3.32 3.26 -16.38
C TYR A 207 -3.21 1.76 -16.71
N ALA A 208 -2.00 1.23 -16.78
CA ALA A 208 -1.79 -0.20 -16.93
C ALA A 208 -2.32 -0.99 -15.72
N ASN A 209 -2.20 -0.44 -14.49
CA ASN A 209 -2.81 -1.04 -13.30
C ASN A 209 -4.33 -1.11 -13.41
N GLU A 210 -4.99 -0.01 -13.79
CA GLU A 210 -6.45 0.01 -14.00
C GLU A 210 -6.89 -0.99 -15.07
N LEU A 211 -6.15 -1.08 -16.18
CA LEU A 211 -6.43 -2.07 -17.22
C LEU A 211 -6.29 -3.50 -16.71
N ASN A 212 -5.27 -3.79 -15.89
CA ASN A 212 -5.06 -5.11 -15.29
C ASN A 212 -6.19 -5.45 -14.32
N ASP A 213 -6.61 -4.53 -13.46
CA ASP A 213 -7.67 -4.73 -12.49
C ASP A 213 -9.03 -5.00 -13.19
N HIS A 214 -9.21 -4.44 -14.39
CA HIS A 214 -10.35 -4.72 -15.30
C HIS A 214 -10.12 -5.90 -16.24
N GLN A 215 -9.09 -6.73 -16.01
CA GLN A 215 -8.75 -7.93 -16.78
C GLN A 215 -8.48 -7.68 -18.27
N ARG A 216 -8.13 -6.44 -18.64
CA ARG A 216 -7.75 -6.09 -20.02
C ARG A 216 -6.24 -6.33 -20.20
N TYR A 217 -5.81 -7.59 -20.08
CA TYR A 217 -4.42 -8.00 -19.90
C TYR A 217 -3.50 -7.58 -21.04
N GLU A 218 -3.91 -7.76 -22.29
CA GLU A 218 -3.09 -7.42 -23.47
C GLU A 218 -2.80 -5.90 -23.48
N LYS A 219 -3.83 -5.09 -23.22
CA LYS A 219 -3.67 -3.63 -23.19
C LYS A 219 -2.86 -3.20 -21.95
N ALA A 220 -3.04 -3.84 -20.81
CA ALA A 220 -2.23 -3.60 -19.62
C ALA A 220 -0.74 -3.85 -19.89
N ILE A 221 -0.39 -4.97 -20.54
CA ILE A 221 0.97 -5.30 -20.94
C ILE A 221 1.56 -4.22 -21.87
N GLU A 222 0.79 -3.74 -22.83
CA GLU A 222 1.23 -2.66 -23.73
C GLU A 222 1.62 -1.40 -22.96
N TYR A 223 0.79 -0.97 -22.01
CA TYR A 223 1.04 0.25 -21.24
C TYR A 223 2.11 0.08 -20.17
N TYR A 224 2.22 -1.09 -19.52
CA TYR A 224 3.39 -1.39 -18.68
C TYR A 224 4.69 -1.35 -19.49
N GLN A 225 4.70 -1.92 -20.71
CA GLN A 225 5.88 -1.86 -21.56
C GLN A 225 6.24 -0.41 -21.92
N LYS A 226 5.25 0.42 -22.30
CA LYS A 226 5.47 1.85 -22.55
C LYS A 226 6.06 2.54 -21.32
N ALA A 227 5.55 2.24 -20.11
CA ALA A 227 6.09 2.81 -18.87
C ALA A 227 7.57 2.42 -18.68
N LEU A 228 7.90 1.13 -18.81
CA LEU A 228 9.28 0.63 -18.69
C LEU A 228 10.22 1.24 -19.74
N ASP A 229 9.75 1.40 -20.99
CA ASP A 229 10.53 1.95 -22.10
C ASP A 229 10.91 3.41 -21.88
N THR A 230 10.17 4.16 -21.07
CA THR A 230 10.54 5.53 -20.70
C THR A 230 11.84 5.61 -19.91
N GLN A 231 12.18 4.57 -19.13
CA GLN A 231 13.29 4.54 -18.17
C GLN A 231 13.25 5.68 -17.13
N LEU A 232 12.09 6.29 -16.94
CA LEU A 232 11.87 7.44 -16.04
C LEU A 232 10.91 7.10 -14.88
N CYS A 233 10.36 5.88 -14.83
CA CYS A 233 9.54 5.46 -13.71
C CYS A 233 10.40 5.28 -12.45
N TRP A 234 9.75 5.47 -11.29
CA TRP A 234 10.36 5.10 -10.02
C TRP A 234 10.72 3.61 -10.00
N VAL A 235 11.84 3.26 -9.34
CA VAL A 235 12.36 1.88 -9.34
C VAL A 235 11.33 0.86 -8.84
N GLU A 236 10.55 1.21 -7.80
CA GLU A 236 9.50 0.33 -7.28
C GLU A 236 8.35 0.13 -8.28
N ASP A 237 7.98 1.17 -9.04
CA ASP A 237 6.99 1.05 -10.12
C ASP A 237 7.50 0.12 -11.24
N ASN A 238 8.79 0.20 -11.61
CA ASN A 238 9.40 -0.70 -12.59
C ASN A 238 9.38 -2.16 -12.12
N ILE A 239 9.76 -2.41 -10.85
CA ILE A 239 9.75 -3.75 -10.26
C ILE A 239 8.30 -4.28 -10.22
N SER A 240 7.36 -3.46 -9.75
CA SER A 240 5.94 -3.82 -9.68
C SER A 240 5.35 -4.08 -11.08
N ALA A 241 5.67 -3.24 -12.07
CA ALA A 241 5.26 -3.45 -13.48
C ALA A 241 5.70 -4.81 -14.00
N CYS A 242 6.96 -5.21 -13.75
CA CYS A 242 7.46 -6.53 -14.10
C CYS A 242 6.62 -7.66 -13.47
N GLY A 243 6.27 -7.52 -12.19
CA GLY A 243 5.43 -8.49 -11.48
C GLY A 243 4.02 -8.60 -12.07
N LYS A 244 3.39 -7.45 -12.31
CA LYS A 244 2.04 -7.38 -12.88
C LYS A 244 2.00 -7.84 -14.33
N MET A 245 3.02 -7.54 -15.14
CA MET A 245 3.16 -8.12 -16.49
C MET A 245 3.28 -9.64 -16.43
N ALA A 246 4.06 -10.18 -15.48
CA ALA A 246 4.15 -11.61 -15.31
C ALA A 246 2.79 -12.24 -14.91
N ASP A 247 1.97 -11.54 -14.11
CA ASP A 247 0.61 -11.98 -13.79
C ASP A 247 -0.33 -11.93 -14.99
N CYS A 248 -0.27 -10.85 -15.80
CA CYS A 248 -1.02 -10.74 -17.05
C CYS A 248 -0.67 -11.89 -18.01
N TYR A 249 0.63 -12.16 -18.21
CA TYR A 249 1.07 -13.28 -19.06
C TYR A 249 0.67 -14.64 -18.50
N SER A 250 0.63 -14.78 -17.16
CA SER A 250 0.11 -16.00 -16.53
C SER A 250 -1.38 -16.18 -16.80
N ALA A 251 -2.19 -15.12 -16.75
CA ALA A 251 -3.61 -15.16 -17.09
C ALA A 251 -3.85 -15.50 -18.58
N LEU A 252 -2.93 -15.07 -19.46
CA LEU A 252 -2.94 -15.38 -20.89
C LEU A 252 -2.28 -16.75 -21.22
N ASN A 253 -1.85 -17.53 -20.23
CA ASN A 253 -1.16 -18.81 -20.37
C ASN A 253 0.17 -18.73 -21.17
N ASP A 254 0.87 -17.60 -21.10
CA ASP A 254 2.18 -17.39 -21.71
C ASP A 254 3.30 -17.51 -20.66
N ASP A 255 3.69 -18.74 -20.35
CA ASP A 255 4.74 -19.03 -19.36
C ASP A 255 6.12 -18.49 -19.76
N GLN A 256 6.40 -18.33 -21.06
CA GLN A 256 7.68 -17.81 -21.54
C GLN A 256 7.84 -16.32 -21.16
N ASN A 257 6.86 -15.50 -21.49
CA ASN A 257 6.87 -14.09 -21.14
C ASN A 257 6.69 -13.86 -19.65
N LYS A 258 5.87 -14.66 -18.95
CA LYS A 258 5.78 -14.66 -17.49
C LYS A 258 7.17 -14.76 -16.84
N LEU A 259 7.99 -15.72 -17.25
CA LEU A 259 9.35 -15.88 -16.73
C LEU A 259 10.27 -14.72 -17.14
N LYS A 260 10.18 -14.28 -18.40
CA LYS A 260 10.97 -13.15 -18.91
C LYS A 260 10.82 -11.91 -18.01
N TYR A 261 9.58 -11.51 -17.70
CA TYR A 261 9.34 -10.32 -16.89
C TYR A 261 9.61 -10.56 -15.40
N THR A 262 9.42 -11.80 -14.89
CA THR A 262 9.87 -12.16 -13.55
C THR A 262 11.38 -11.94 -13.40
N TYR A 263 12.20 -12.37 -14.36
CA TYR A 263 13.66 -12.15 -14.34
C TYR A 263 14.04 -10.69 -14.61
N LEU A 264 13.29 -9.97 -15.44
CA LEU A 264 13.56 -8.57 -15.75
C LEU A 264 13.55 -7.69 -14.48
N SER A 265 12.72 -8.01 -13.49
CA SER A 265 12.69 -7.28 -12.23
C SER A 265 14.06 -7.20 -11.53
N PHE A 266 14.92 -8.20 -11.73
CA PHE A 266 16.26 -8.26 -11.14
C PHE A 266 17.25 -7.30 -11.79
N SER A 267 16.90 -6.70 -12.92
CA SER A 267 17.72 -5.66 -13.56
C SER A 267 17.54 -4.28 -12.90
N TYR A 268 16.47 -4.10 -12.11
CA TYR A 268 16.16 -2.82 -11.45
C TYR A 268 16.70 -2.76 -10.01
N ASP A 269 16.72 -3.89 -9.31
CA ASP A 269 17.27 -4.01 -7.95
C ASP A 269 17.63 -5.47 -7.64
N THR A 270 18.22 -5.71 -6.46
CA THR A 270 18.39 -7.06 -5.93
C THR A 270 17.07 -7.82 -5.93
N PRO A 271 17.09 -9.16 -6.14
CA PRO A 271 15.86 -9.94 -6.15
C PRO A 271 14.99 -9.69 -4.92
N ARG A 272 13.68 -9.51 -5.12
CA ARG A 272 12.70 -9.44 -4.04
C ARG A 272 12.16 -10.84 -3.76
N ALA A 273 11.78 -11.09 -2.50
CA ALA A 273 11.26 -12.41 -2.10
C ALA A 273 10.02 -12.83 -2.90
N GLU A 274 9.17 -11.88 -3.28
CA GLU A 274 7.99 -12.12 -4.12
C GLU A 274 8.35 -12.77 -5.46
N PHE A 275 9.40 -12.27 -6.11
CA PHE A 275 9.83 -12.81 -7.41
C PHE A 275 10.56 -14.16 -7.25
N CYS A 276 11.29 -14.34 -6.16
CA CYS A 276 11.87 -15.64 -5.81
C CYS A 276 10.76 -16.68 -5.55
N CYS A 277 9.68 -16.31 -4.84
CA CYS A 277 8.53 -17.18 -4.63
C CYS A 277 7.81 -17.51 -5.96
N ARG A 278 7.69 -16.57 -6.91
CA ARG A 278 7.15 -16.82 -8.25
C ARG A 278 7.96 -17.87 -9.01
N LEU A 279 9.29 -17.77 -8.98
CA LEU A 279 10.18 -18.77 -9.59
C LEU A 279 10.09 -20.09 -8.87
N GLY A 280 10.09 -20.11 -7.54
CA GLY A 280 9.87 -21.30 -6.74
C GLY A 280 8.58 -22.03 -7.13
N TYR A 281 7.48 -21.29 -7.24
CA TYR A 281 6.18 -21.82 -7.66
C TYR A 281 6.20 -22.38 -9.09
N HIS A 282 6.84 -21.68 -10.03
CA HIS A 282 7.00 -22.17 -11.40
C HIS A 282 7.75 -23.52 -11.44
N PHE A 283 8.90 -23.62 -10.76
CA PHE A 283 9.67 -24.85 -10.74
C PHE A 283 8.99 -25.97 -9.96
N LEU A 284 8.25 -25.67 -8.91
CA LEU A 284 7.41 -26.62 -8.19
C LEU A 284 6.33 -27.24 -9.11
N GLY A 285 5.64 -26.39 -9.89
CA GLY A 285 4.65 -26.83 -10.89
C GLY A 285 5.24 -27.78 -11.94
N LEU A 286 6.51 -27.57 -12.31
CA LEU A 286 7.28 -28.46 -13.20
C LEU A 286 7.85 -29.70 -12.48
N LYS A 287 7.59 -29.90 -11.19
CA LYS A 287 8.16 -30.94 -10.32
C LYS A 287 9.70 -30.91 -10.26
N LYS A 288 10.30 -29.75 -10.55
CA LYS A 288 11.74 -29.50 -10.43
C LYS A 288 12.07 -29.04 -9.01
N TYR A 289 11.91 -29.97 -8.06
CA TYR A 289 11.94 -29.67 -6.63
C TYR A 289 13.24 -28.99 -6.17
N GLN A 290 14.41 -29.41 -6.68
CA GLN A 290 15.68 -28.79 -6.32
C GLN A 290 15.77 -27.31 -6.72
N GLN A 291 15.28 -26.97 -7.93
CA GLN A 291 15.22 -25.57 -8.37
C GLN A 291 14.19 -24.78 -7.53
N ALA A 292 13.06 -25.37 -7.21
CA ALA A 292 12.06 -24.75 -6.35
C ALA A 292 12.64 -24.47 -4.96
N ILE A 293 13.33 -25.45 -4.35
CA ILE A 293 14.03 -25.30 -3.06
C ILE A 293 15.02 -24.15 -3.10
N PHE A 294 15.84 -24.07 -4.15
CA PHE A 294 16.79 -22.96 -4.32
C PHE A 294 16.13 -21.58 -4.22
N TRP A 295 15.05 -21.37 -4.99
CA TRP A 295 14.36 -20.07 -5.03
C TRP A 295 13.63 -19.73 -3.74
N TYR A 296 12.97 -20.70 -3.10
CA TYR A 296 12.29 -20.47 -1.82
C TYR A 296 13.30 -20.25 -0.68
N THR A 297 14.44 -20.98 -0.70
CA THR A 297 15.54 -20.75 0.25
C THR A 297 16.16 -19.37 0.08
N LEU A 298 16.30 -18.90 -1.18
CA LEU A 298 16.74 -17.54 -1.42
C LEU A 298 15.75 -16.54 -0.83
N ALA A 299 14.45 -16.73 -1.06
CA ALA A 299 13.41 -15.81 -0.57
C ALA A 299 13.49 -15.59 0.95
N ILE A 300 13.64 -16.65 1.75
CA ILE A 300 13.71 -16.55 3.23
C ILE A 300 14.99 -15.88 3.75
N ASN A 301 16.04 -15.84 2.93
CA ASN A 301 17.34 -15.25 3.32
C ASN A 301 17.52 -13.81 2.83
N LEU A 302 16.62 -13.29 1.99
CA LEU A 302 16.72 -11.92 1.50
C LEU A 302 16.33 -10.91 2.58
N GLN A 303 17.03 -9.78 2.60
CA GLN A 303 16.63 -8.63 3.43
C GLN A 303 15.49 -7.87 2.77
N LYS A 304 14.56 -7.38 3.58
CA LYS A 304 13.51 -6.48 3.08
C LYS A 304 14.14 -5.17 2.58
N PRO A 305 13.56 -4.56 1.53
CA PRO A 305 13.96 -3.23 1.09
C PRO A 305 13.91 -2.22 2.24
N LYS A 306 14.81 -1.26 2.20
CA LYS A 306 14.86 -0.18 3.20
C LYS A 306 13.91 0.97 2.88
N ASP A 307 13.43 1.06 1.64
CA ASP A 307 12.51 2.12 1.25
C ASP A 307 11.15 1.92 1.95
N PRO A 308 10.73 2.87 2.79
CA PRO A 308 9.45 2.77 3.51
C PRO A 308 8.23 2.86 2.59
N LEU A 309 8.42 3.32 1.34
CA LEU A 309 7.34 3.44 0.35
C LEU A 309 7.20 2.18 -0.51
N ALA A 310 8.14 1.22 -0.41
CA ALA A 310 8.07 -0.03 -1.15
C ALA A 310 6.86 -0.88 -0.71
N MET A 311 6.07 -1.33 -1.68
CA MET A 311 4.95 -2.25 -1.40
C MET A 311 5.49 -3.69 -1.32
N LEU A 312 5.32 -4.33 -0.16
CA LEU A 312 5.86 -5.66 0.12
C LEU A 312 4.73 -6.65 0.43
N ASN A 313 4.84 -7.86 -0.12
CA ASN A 313 4.04 -9.00 0.32
C ASN A 313 4.76 -9.72 1.46
N ASN A 314 4.43 -9.39 2.70
CA ASN A 314 5.08 -9.96 3.88
C ASN A 314 5.03 -11.49 3.94
N ALA A 315 4.02 -12.14 3.35
CA ALA A 315 3.94 -13.60 3.30
C ALA A 315 5.15 -14.24 2.58
N CYS A 316 5.67 -13.57 1.53
CA CYS A 316 6.85 -14.05 0.79
C CYS A 316 8.16 -13.94 1.59
N TRP A 317 8.17 -13.14 2.65
CA TRP A 317 9.31 -12.96 3.55
C TRP A 317 9.19 -13.78 4.84
N THR A 318 8.06 -14.50 5.02
CA THR A 318 7.74 -15.22 6.25
C THR A 318 7.27 -16.64 5.95
N TRP A 319 6.01 -16.92 6.03
CA TRP A 319 5.45 -18.26 6.05
C TRP A 319 5.32 -18.93 4.66
N LEU A 320 5.07 -18.16 3.60
CA LEU A 320 4.79 -18.73 2.27
C LEU A 320 5.94 -19.60 1.72
N PRO A 321 7.20 -19.13 1.67
CA PRO A 321 8.29 -19.99 1.21
C PRO A 321 8.51 -21.21 2.11
N HIS A 322 8.26 -21.12 3.41
CA HIS A 322 8.39 -22.25 4.32
C HIS A 322 7.35 -23.35 4.05
N ILE A 323 6.07 -22.98 3.82
CA ILE A 323 5.06 -23.96 3.40
C ILE A 323 5.46 -24.64 2.08
N GLN A 324 5.98 -23.87 1.12
CA GLN A 324 6.37 -24.43 -0.17
C GLN A 324 7.63 -25.31 -0.07
N LEU A 325 8.59 -24.96 0.78
CA LEU A 325 9.75 -25.80 1.11
C LEU A 325 9.30 -27.11 1.76
N CYS A 326 8.34 -27.06 2.68
CA CYS A 326 7.74 -28.26 3.25
C CYS A 326 7.23 -29.21 2.16
N VAL A 327 6.48 -28.69 1.17
CA VAL A 327 5.98 -29.49 0.04
C VAL A 327 7.15 -30.04 -0.80
N CYS A 328 8.16 -29.20 -1.12
CA CYS A 328 9.30 -29.64 -1.93
C CYS A 328 10.10 -30.74 -1.24
N TYR A 329 10.46 -30.56 0.03
CA TYR A 329 11.23 -31.56 0.79
C TYR A 329 10.45 -32.86 1.00
N SER A 330 9.14 -32.80 1.25
CA SER A 330 8.29 -33.99 1.33
C SER A 330 8.31 -34.79 0.02
N ASN A 331 8.27 -34.12 -1.14
CA ASN A 331 8.27 -34.79 -2.45
C ASN A 331 9.62 -35.43 -2.82
N ILE A 332 10.73 -35.00 -2.22
CA ILE A 332 12.05 -35.64 -2.44
C ILE A 332 12.44 -36.59 -1.30
N GLY A 333 11.54 -36.86 -0.35
CA GLY A 333 11.75 -37.82 0.74
C GLY A 333 12.45 -37.26 1.97
N GLU A 334 12.79 -35.99 1.99
CA GLU A 334 13.46 -35.30 3.11
C GLU A 334 12.44 -34.90 4.19
N ILE A 335 11.79 -35.89 4.80
CA ILE A 335 10.65 -35.69 5.69
C ILE A 335 10.98 -34.81 6.90
N GLN A 336 12.19 -34.96 7.48
CA GLN A 336 12.57 -34.17 8.64
C GLN A 336 12.66 -32.66 8.32
N LEU A 337 13.26 -32.31 7.17
CA LEU A 337 13.32 -30.92 6.69
C LEU A 337 11.92 -30.38 6.37
N ALA A 338 11.05 -31.22 5.80
CA ALA A 338 9.67 -30.84 5.54
C ALA A 338 8.93 -30.49 6.84
N ILE A 339 9.08 -31.29 7.90
CA ILE A 339 8.49 -31.02 9.22
C ILE A 339 9.05 -29.73 9.84
N GLU A 340 10.35 -29.49 9.75
CA GLU A 340 10.99 -28.27 10.25
C GLU A 340 10.42 -27.02 9.60
N HIS A 341 10.31 -26.99 8.27
CA HIS A 341 9.74 -25.89 7.55
C HIS A 341 8.25 -25.69 7.83
N ASN A 342 7.48 -26.78 7.99
CA ASN A 342 6.08 -26.68 8.39
C ASN A 342 5.93 -26.02 9.77
N LYS A 343 6.76 -26.39 10.76
CA LYS A 343 6.74 -25.78 12.10
C LYS A 343 7.09 -24.29 12.06
N ILE A 344 8.03 -23.87 11.21
CA ILE A 344 8.35 -22.44 11.05
C ILE A 344 7.13 -21.72 10.48
N ALA A 345 6.49 -22.24 9.42
CA ALA A 345 5.30 -21.63 8.87
C ALA A 345 4.15 -21.58 9.90
N GLU A 346 3.96 -22.64 10.70
CA GLU A 346 2.95 -22.72 11.76
C GLU A 346 3.12 -21.60 12.81
N SER A 347 4.36 -21.20 13.11
CA SER A 347 4.61 -20.08 14.05
C SER A 347 4.05 -18.74 13.58
N TYR A 348 3.85 -18.56 12.27
CA TYR A 348 3.25 -17.35 11.67
C TYR A 348 1.74 -17.49 11.47
N ILE A 349 1.27 -18.69 11.07
CA ILE A 349 -0.12 -18.93 10.67
C ILE A 349 -0.67 -20.26 11.26
N PRO A 350 -0.79 -20.39 12.59
CA PRO A 350 -1.02 -21.67 13.27
C PRO A 350 -2.30 -22.39 12.85
N ASN A 351 -3.33 -21.67 12.46
CA ASN A 351 -4.63 -22.26 12.10
C ASN A 351 -4.86 -22.35 10.58
N HIS A 352 -3.82 -22.12 9.78
CA HIS A 352 -3.97 -22.17 8.32
C HIS A 352 -4.28 -23.61 7.85
N PRO A 353 -5.25 -23.82 6.94
CA PRO A 353 -5.65 -25.16 6.48
C PRO A 353 -4.48 -26.02 6.01
N SER A 354 -3.50 -25.44 5.30
CA SER A 354 -2.31 -26.16 4.85
C SER A 354 -1.45 -26.68 6.02
N ILE A 355 -1.33 -25.92 7.12
CA ILE A 355 -0.58 -26.37 8.30
C ILE A 355 -1.28 -27.55 8.95
N LEU A 356 -2.59 -27.45 9.16
CA LEU A 356 -3.40 -28.53 9.75
C LEU A 356 -3.33 -29.81 8.91
N HIS A 357 -3.40 -29.66 7.59
CA HIS A 357 -3.25 -30.77 6.65
C HIS A 357 -1.86 -31.40 6.75
N ASN A 358 -0.80 -30.61 6.71
CA ASN A 358 0.57 -31.08 6.79
C ASN A 358 0.85 -31.80 8.13
N ASN A 359 0.37 -31.27 9.24
CA ASN A 359 0.51 -31.89 10.56
C ASN A 359 -0.13 -33.29 10.59
N SER A 360 -1.34 -33.41 10.03
CA SER A 360 -2.01 -34.71 9.91
C SER A 360 -1.26 -35.71 9.03
N TYR A 361 -0.74 -35.24 7.90
CA TYR A 361 0.06 -36.06 6.97
C TYR A 361 1.36 -36.55 7.66
N PHE A 362 2.12 -35.71 8.32
CA PHE A 362 3.35 -36.10 8.98
C PHE A 362 3.11 -37.04 10.17
N ALA A 363 2.02 -36.89 10.90
CA ALA A 363 1.64 -37.83 11.96
C ALA A 363 1.42 -39.25 11.41
N GLN A 364 0.78 -39.37 10.24
CA GLN A 364 0.58 -40.67 9.57
C GLN A 364 1.89 -41.27 9.04
N VAL A 365 2.74 -40.45 8.40
CA VAL A 365 4.03 -40.91 7.86
C VAL A 365 4.94 -41.45 8.96
N LEU A 366 5.06 -40.70 10.09
CA LEU A 366 5.88 -41.12 11.22
C LEU A 366 5.36 -42.39 11.91
N SER A 367 4.02 -42.57 12.02
CA SER A 367 3.43 -43.77 12.60
C SER A 367 3.59 -45.01 11.70
N SER A 368 3.75 -44.82 10.38
CA SER A 368 3.93 -45.94 9.41
C SER A 368 5.39 -46.37 9.29
N SER A 369 6.31 -45.57 9.81
CA SER A 369 7.78 -45.81 9.74
C SER A 369 8.35 -46.36 11.07
N SER A 370 7.53 -46.47 12.11
CA SER A 370 7.79 -47.11 13.41
C SER A 370 7.17 -48.50 13.48
#